data_986dd3898b7c1f5c815d1ae768d1a202
#
_entry.id   986dd3898b7c1f5c815d1ae768d1a202
#
_cell.length_a   1.000
_cell.length_b   1.000
_cell.length_c   1.000
_cell.angle_alpha   90.00
_cell.angle_beta   90.00
_cell.angle_gamma   90.00
#
_symmetry.space_group_name_H-M   'P 1'
#
loop_
_entity.id
_entity.type
_entity.pdbx_description
1 polymer ?
#
loop_
_entity_poly.entity_id
_entity_poly.type
_entity_poly.pdbx_seq_one_letter_code
_entity_poly.pdbx_strand_id
1 'polypeptide(L)'
;MKAILIIAHHCILPGAYKGFEGILDKLHHDLPGTRVASTSLLDLENDLRTLLREDVESVTLLPFLLLNGQHSKNDVPRVVAKLQEEFPQIPITLMPCLGDWKEFSDMVVDGIRNAQKETVHQSSNSTLHTTHSTSHTSNLFSIELNLEGRNVLVVGGGRIALRKVKTLLPTGAHITVVAPQLDPEFTTISSIVLKNRPYEPLDLRGIFMVFICTDQPAVNAQVSNDARARRILVNNACDYLDGDFIVPARMDFGENIAVTVSTQGRAPSLAKKLKQKIQSEWAEGLEQVERDFLH
;
A
#
# COMPACT_ATOMS: atom_id res chain seq x y z
N MET A 1 31.81 9.69 13.41
CA MET A 1 31.16 8.32 13.39
C MET A 1 30.54 8.10 12.02
N LYS A 2 30.62 6.89 11.43
CA LYS A 2 29.92 6.56 10.16
C LYS A 2 28.45 6.32 10.39
N ALA A 3 27.61 6.66 9.41
CA ALA A 3 26.18 6.41 9.47
C ALA A 3 25.65 5.69 8.22
N ILE A 4 24.66 4.84 8.40
CA ILE A 4 23.89 4.20 7.32
C ILE A 4 22.43 4.61 7.50
N LEU A 5 21.83 5.19 6.46
CA LEU A 5 20.42 5.53 6.43
C LEU A 5 19.72 4.68 5.37
N ILE A 6 18.83 3.80 5.82
CA ILE A 6 18.09 2.89 4.95
C ILE A 6 16.79 3.58 4.53
N ILE A 7 16.63 3.75 3.22
CA ILE A 7 15.44 4.38 2.63
C ILE A 7 14.46 3.29 2.27
N ALA A 8 13.33 3.25 2.95
CA ALA A 8 12.28 2.29 2.64
C ALA A 8 11.00 2.96 2.14
N HIS A 9 10.10 2.16 1.58
CA HIS A 9 8.80 2.66 1.15
C HIS A 9 7.97 3.08 2.37
N HIS A 10 7.08 4.05 2.23
CA HIS A 10 6.30 4.75 3.26
C HIS A 10 5.57 3.89 4.33
N CYS A 11 5.63 2.59 4.26
CA CYS A 11 4.89 1.66 5.14
C CYS A 11 5.78 0.93 6.15
N ILE A 12 6.87 1.51 6.64
CA ILE A 12 7.63 0.90 7.73
C ILE A 12 7.08 1.41 9.07
N LEU A 13 6.02 0.75 9.53
CA LEU A 13 5.63 0.83 10.93
C LEU A 13 6.45 -0.18 11.74
N PRO A 14 6.88 0.15 12.98
CA PRO A 14 7.52 -0.79 13.88
C PRO A 14 6.66 -2.06 14.01
N GLY A 15 7.26 -3.22 13.77
CA GLY A 15 6.58 -4.52 13.80
C GLY A 15 5.93 -5.00 12.51
N ALA A 16 5.82 -4.17 11.46
CA ALA A 16 5.22 -4.57 10.19
C ALA A 16 6.10 -5.51 9.34
N TYR A 17 7.41 -5.49 9.57
CA TYR A 17 8.38 -6.28 8.81
C TYR A 17 9.46 -6.91 9.72
N LYS A 18 9.15 -8.04 10.35
CA LYS A 18 10.13 -8.81 11.13
C LYS A 18 11.46 -9.07 10.39
N GLY A 19 11.40 -9.24 9.07
CA GLY A 19 12.59 -9.41 8.24
C GLY A 19 13.44 -8.13 8.14
N PHE A 20 12.84 -6.96 8.13
CA PHE A 20 13.55 -5.67 8.09
C PHE A 20 14.17 -5.35 9.44
N GLU A 21 13.47 -5.59 10.54
CA GLU A 21 14.02 -5.48 11.90
C GLU A 21 15.23 -6.38 12.07
N GLY A 22 15.17 -7.64 11.61
CA GLY A 22 16.31 -8.57 11.63
C GLY A 22 17.50 -8.08 10.79
N ILE A 23 17.30 -7.34 9.71
CA ILE A 23 18.37 -6.71 8.94
C ILE A 23 19.00 -5.56 9.73
N LEU A 24 18.19 -4.71 10.36
CA LEU A 24 18.68 -3.62 11.20
C LEU A 24 19.51 -4.15 12.37
N ASP A 25 19.01 -5.16 13.08
CA ASP A 25 19.70 -5.81 14.19
C ASP A 25 21.03 -6.41 13.75
N LYS A 26 21.04 -7.08 12.60
CA LYS A 26 22.27 -7.66 12.04
C LYS A 26 23.29 -6.58 11.66
N LEU A 27 22.85 -5.49 11.04
CA LEU A 27 23.73 -4.36 10.72
C LEU A 27 24.30 -3.71 11.97
N HIS A 28 23.52 -3.54 13.03
CA HIS A 28 24.02 -3.05 14.32
C HIS A 28 25.06 -3.99 14.95
N HIS A 29 24.84 -5.30 14.84
CA HIS A 29 25.77 -6.30 15.36
C HIS A 29 27.08 -6.37 14.57
N ASP A 30 26.98 -6.42 13.23
CA ASP A 30 28.13 -6.69 12.35
C ASP A 30 28.96 -5.43 12.02
N LEU A 31 28.39 -4.23 12.27
CA LEU A 31 29.06 -2.94 12.02
C LEU A 31 29.15 -2.10 13.30
N PRO A 32 29.94 -2.55 14.31
CA PRO A 32 30.07 -1.82 15.56
C PRO A 32 30.67 -0.42 15.32
N GLY A 33 30.11 0.61 15.97
CA GLY A 33 30.50 2.01 15.80
C GLY A 33 29.92 2.70 14.58
N THR A 34 29.04 2.02 13.81
CA THR A 34 28.24 2.63 12.75
C THR A 34 26.83 2.88 13.23
N ARG A 35 26.32 4.10 13.07
CA ARG A 35 24.91 4.41 13.34
C ARG A 35 24.05 3.91 12.19
N VAL A 36 23.08 3.05 12.47
CA VAL A 36 22.11 2.57 11.48
C VAL A 36 20.75 3.18 11.81
N ALA A 37 20.11 3.79 10.83
CA ALA A 37 18.77 4.37 10.93
C ALA A 37 17.96 4.07 9.67
N SER A 38 16.64 4.21 9.76
CA SER A 38 15.75 4.07 8.60
C SER A 38 14.89 5.33 8.42
N THR A 39 14.53 5.61 7.18
CA THR A 39 13.65 6.71 6.80
C THR A 39 12.68 6.28 5.72
N SER A 40 11.60 7.04 5.57
CA SER A 40 10.71 6.91 4.41
C SER A 40 11.16 7.81 3.26
N LEU A 41 10.66 7.54 2.04
CA LEU A 41 10.91 8.42 0.90
C LEU A 41 10.37 9.86 1.10
N LEU A 42 9.33 10.02 1.92
CA LEU A 42 8.73 11.34 2.19
C LEU A 42 9.54 12.13 3.21
N ASP A 43 10.13 11.46 4.18
CA ASP A 43 10.86 12.09 5.29
C ASP A 43 12.37 12.18 5.01
N LEU A 44 12.84 11.58 3.90
CA LEU A 44 14.26 11.46 3.56
C LEU A 44 15.04 12.75 3.70
N GLU A 45 14.54 13.86 3.18
CA GLU A 45 15.27 15.15 3.21
C GLU A 45 15.43 15.66 4.63
N ASN A 46 14.40 15.55 5.47
CA ASN A 46 14.42 16.00 6.85
C ASN A 46 15.31 15.12 7.73
N ASP A 47 15.17 13.80 7.59
CA ASP A 47 15.90 12.83 8.39
C ASP A 47 17.40 12.83 8.03
N LEU A 48 17.72 12.89 6.74
CA LEU A 48 19.10 12.99 6.28
C LEU A 48 19.73 14.32 6.73
N ARG A 49 19.01 15.44 6.63
CA ARG A 49 19.50 16.73 7.12
C ARG A 49 19.75 16.71 8.64
N THR A 50 18.88 16.06 9.39
CA THR A 50 19.04 15.91 10.84
C THR A 50 20.27 15.08 11.15
N LEU A 51 20.47 13.96 10.46
CA LEU A 51 21.62 13.10 10.62
C LEU A 51 22.95 13.81 10.28
N LEU A 52 22.96 14.64 9.21
CA LEU A 52 24.14 15.42 8.78
C LEU A 52 24.52 16.56 9.75
N ARG A 53 23.62 16.98 10.64
CA ARG A 53 23.89 17.96 11.70
C ARG A 53 24.49 17.34 12.96
N GLU A 54 24.50 16.01 13.04
CA GLU A 54 25.15 15.29 14.11
C GLU A 54 26.67 15.10 13.80
N ASP A 55 27.42 14.55 14.74
CA ASP A 55 28.87 14.29 14.58
C ASP A 55 29.11 13.02 13.75
N VAL A 56 28.76 13.10 12.43
CA VAL A 56 28.98 12.02 11.47
C VAL A 56 30.10 12.37 10.48
N GLU A 57 30.93 11.41 10.19
CA GLU A 57 32.07 11.54 9.23
C GLU A 57 31.64 11.26 7.79
N SER A 58 30.67 10.37 7.62
CA SER A 58 30.10 10.00 6.31
C SER A 58 28.72 9.34 6.47
N VAL A 59 27.88 9.48 5.45
CA VAL A 59 26.57 8.83 5.40
C VAL A 59 26.47 7.96 4.16
N THR A 60 26.08 6.70 4.34
CA THR A 60 25.74 5.78 3.25
C THR A 60 24.20 5.64 3.20
N LEU A 61 23.62 5.94 2.06
CA LEU A 61 22.20 5.78 1.81
C LEU A 61 21.95 4.44 1.09
N LEU A 62 21.11 3.60 1.67
CA LEU A 62 20.71 2.33 1.10
C LEU A 62 19.23 2.40 0.71
N PRO A 63 18.89 2.55 -0.58
CA PRO A 63 17.51 2.39 -1.05
C PRO A 63 17.07 0.93 -0.93
N PHE A 64 16.34 0.60 0.12
CA PHE A 64 15.75 -0.73 0.35
C PHE A 64 14.50 -0.91 -0.52
N LEU A 65 14.72 -0.81 -1.84
CA LEU A 65 13.70 -0.87 -2.88
C LEU A 65 14.05 -1.98 -3.87
N LEU A 66 13.09 -2.86 -4.15
CA LEU A 66 13.29 -3.97 -5.10
C LEU A 66 13.36 -3.53 -6.56
N LEU A 67 12.71 -2.41 -6.89
CA LEU A 67 12.64 -1.90 -8.25
C LEU A 67 13.10 -0.45 -8.30
N ASN A 68 13.93 -0.14 -9.29
CA ASN A 68 14.41 1.19 -9.57
C ASN A 68 13.32 2.02 -10.27
N GLY A 69 12.36 2.53 -9.49
CA GLY A 69 11.24 3.34 -9.95
C GLY A 69 11.56 4.83 -10.10
N GLN A 70 10.56 5.65 -10.44
CA GLN A 70 10.70 7.11 -10.62
C GLN A 70 11.31 7.80 -9.40
N HIS A 71 10.88 7.43 -8.19
CA HIS A 71 11.36 8.03 -6.95
C HIS A 71 12.85 7.73 -6.69
N SER A 72 13.29 6.49 -6.90
CA SER A 72 14.71 6.13 -6.71
C SER A 72 15.63 6.71 -7.77
N LYS A 73 15.14 6.92 -9.00
CA LYS A 73 15.93 7.49 -10.10
C LYS A 73 16.05 9.01 -10.05
N ASN A 74 15.03 9.70 -9.58
CA ASN A 74 14.94 11.15 -9.66
C ASN A 74 14.92 11.83 -8.29
N ASP A 75 14.03 11.40 -7.38
CA ASP A 75 13.79 12.13 -6.14
C ASP A 75 14.94 11.93 -5.14
N VAL A 76 15.40 10.68 -4.95
CA VAL A 76 16.50 10.39 -4.02
C VAL A 76 17.81 11.05 -4.47
N PRO A 77 18.28 10.92 -5.73
CA PRO A 77 19.49 11.62 -6.18
C PRO A 77 19.39 13.14 -6.07
N ARG A 78 18.22 13.75 -6.30
CA ARG A 78 18.00 15.18 -6.16
C ARG A 78 18.18 15.64 -4.71
N VAL A 79 17.61 14.89 -3.74
CA VAL A 79 17.77 15.18 -2.31
C VAL A 79 19.24 15.04 -1.91
N VAL A 80 19.92 14.00 -2.37
CA VAL A 80 21.35 13.78 -2.11
C VAL A 80 22.20 14.94 -2.64
N ALA A 81 22.00 15.34 -3.90
CA ALA A 81 22.75 16.45 -4.50
C ALA A 81 22.55 17.75 -3.72
N LYS A 82 21.29 18.07 -3.37
CA LYS A 82 20.96 19.25 -2.58
C LYS A 82 21.65 19.27 -1.22
N LEU A 83 21.62 18.15 -0.49
CA LEU A 83 22.23 18.07 0.84
C LEU A 83 23.75 17.93 0.80
N GLN A 84 24.33 17.37 -0.26
CA GLN A 84 25.78 17.38 -0.47
C GLN A 84 26.31 18.79 -0.73
N GLU A 85 25.54 19.67 -1.37
CA GLU A 85 25.89 21.09 -1.51
C GLU A 85 25.79 21.84 -0.17
N GLU A 86 24.78 21.51 0.66
CA GLU A 86 24.58 22.12 1.99
C GLU A 86 25.66 21.65 3.00
N PHE A 87 26.12 20.39 2.89
CA PHE A 87 27.11 19.77 3.78
C PHE A 87 28.32 19.19 3.00
N PRO A 88 29.14 20.03 2.35
CA PRO A 88 30.21 19.57 1.45
C PRO A 88 31.32 18.78 2.16
N GLN A 89 31.46 18.93 3.47
CA GLN A 89 32.49 18.28 4.29
C GLN A 89 32.10 16.83 4.67
N ILE A 90 30.84 16.42 4.54
CA ILE A 90 30.39 15.10 4.91
C ILE A 90 30.02 14.33 3.63
N PRO A 91 30.79 13.34 3.20
CA PRO A 91 30.48 12.59 1.99
C PRO A 91 29.20 11.77 2.16
N ILE A 92 28.27 11.93 1.20
CA ILE A 92 27.04 11.16 1.12
C ILE A 92 27.18 10.18 -0.04
N THR A 93 27.14 8.88 0.26
CA THR A 93 27.23 7.82 -0.73
C THR A 93 25.84 7.22 -0.94
N LEU A 94 25.31 7.30 -2.16
CA LEU A 94 24.06 6.63 -2.54
C LEU A 94 24.38 5.27 -3.17
N MET A 95 23.90 4.20 -2.54
CA MET A 95 24.01 2.84 -3.07
C MET A 95 22.93 2.57 -4.15
N PRO A 96 23.17 1.63 -5.07
CA PRO A 96 22.15 1.13 -5.96
C PRO A 96 20.95 0.55 -5.18
N CYS A 97 19.77 0.54 -5.80
CA CYS A 97 18.62 -0.17 -5.23
C CYS A 97 18.92 -1.66 -5.04
N LEU A 98 18.29 -2.26 -4.04
CA LEU A 98 18.54 -3.67 -3.68
C LEU A 98 18.32 -4.63 -4.86
N GLY A 99 17.32 -4.35 -5.70
CA GLY A 99 17.05 -5.16 -6.89
C GLY A 99 18.08 -5.07 -8.00
N ASP A 100 18.99 -4.06 -7.96
CA ASP A 100 20.10 -3.91 -8.92
C ASP A 100 21.36 -4.63 -8.45
N TRP A 101 21.36 -5.26 -7.27
CA TRP A 101 22.50 -6.01 -6.75
C TRP A 101 22.55 -7.38 -7.42
N LYS A 102 23.74 -7.76 -7.87
CA LYS A 102 23.95 -9.08 -8.49
C LYS A 102 23.64 -10.22 -7.51
N GLU A 103 24.08 -10.07 -6.28
CA GLU A 103 23.88 -11.03 -5.19
C GLU A 103 22.38 -11.23 -4.88
N PHE A 104 21.56 -10.18 -5.03
CA PHE A 104 20.10 -10.28 -4.86
C PHE A 104 19.46 -11.16 -5.93
N SER A 105 19.86 -11.01 -7.18
CA SER A 105 19.40 -11.84 -8.29
C SER A 105 19.77 -13.30 -8.09
N ASP A 106 21.01 -13.57 -7.66
CA ASP A 106 21.50 -14.92 -7.37
C ASP A 106 20.73 -15.54 -6.19
N MET A 107 20.48 -14.78 -5.13
CA MET A 107 19.67 -15.21 -3.99
C MET A 107 18.25 -15.58 -4.38
N VAL A 108 17.59 -14.81 -5.26
CA VAL A 108 16.25 -15.11 -5.77
C VAL A 108 16.24 -16.40 -6.57
N VAL A 109 17.24 -16.58 -7.46
CA VAL A 109 17.36 -17.81 -8.27
C VAL A 109 17.61 -19.03 -7.39
N ASP A 110 18.48 -18.93 -6.39
CA ASP A 110 18.77 -20.03 -5.46
C ASP A 110 17.59 -20.33 -4.56
N GLY A 111 16.83 -19.33 -4.11
CA GLY A 111 15.58 -19.52 -3.39
C GLY A 111 14.55 -20.33 -4.21
N ILE A 112 14.41 -20.01 -5.51
CA ILE A 112 13.53 -20.76 -6.42
C ILE A 112 14.02 -22.20 -6.61
N ARG A 113 15.34 -22.41 -6.83
CA ARG A 113 15.92 -23.75 -7.00
C ARG A 113 15.74 -24.63 -5.76
N ASN A 114 15.90 -24.04 -4.57
CA ASN A 114 15.72 -24.77 -3.32
C ASN A 114 14.26 -25.16 -3.09
N ALA A 115 13.32 -24.26 -3.36
CA ALA A 115 11.89 -24.55 -3.30
C ALA A 115 11.50 -25.69 -4.28
N GLN A 116 12.12 -25.73 -5.47
CA GLN A 116 11.90 -26.81 -6.44
C GLN A 116 12.47 -28.17 -5.98
N LYS A 117 13.60 -28.19 -5.25
CA LYS A 117 14.20 -29.41 -4.70
C LYS A 117 13.35 -30.01 -3.57
N GLU A 118 12.77 -29.19 -2.72
CA GLU A 118 11.87 -29.64 -1.64
C GLU A 118 10.59 -30.30 -2.19
N THR A 119 10.12 -29.85 -3.35
CA THR A 119 8.95 -30.41 -4.02
C THR A 119 9.20 -31.82 -4.58
N VAL A 120 10.46 -32.16 -4.92
CA VAL A 120 10.82 -33.48 -5.49
C VAL A 120 10.90 -34.59 -4.42
N HIS A 121 11.11 -34.26 -3.15
CA HIS A 121 11.17 -35.24 -2.07
C HIS A 121 9.81 -35.63 -1.46
N GLN A 122 8.71 -34.97 -1.85
CA GLN A 122 7.35 -35.28 -1.36
C GLN A 122 6.46 -36.02 -2.36
N SER A 123 6.96 -36.37 -3.54
CA SER A 123 6.17 -37.01 -4.59
C SER A 123 6.38 -38.52 -4.66
N SER A 124 6.01 -39.25 -3.59
CA SER A 124 5.66 -40.68 -3.72
C SER A 124 4.42 -40.99 -2.87
N ASN A 125 3.30 -40.62 -3.36
CA ASN A 125 1.93 -41.11 -3.19
C ASN A 125 0.92 -39.99 -3.21
N SER A 126 0.41 -39.64 -4.38
CA SER A 126 -1.02 -39.38 -4.59
C SER A 126 -1.29 -38.86 -5.99
N THR A 127 -2.37 -39.35 -6.53
CA THR A 127 -3.01 -39.14 -7.83
C THR A 127 -3.09 -37.67 -8.25
N LEU A 128 -2.79 -37.39 -9.52
CA LEU A 128 -2.89 -36.14 -10.24
C LEU A 128 -4.16 -35.33 -9.92
N HIS A 129 -3.99 -34.24 -9.23
CA HIS A 129 -4.80 -33.04 -9.40
C HIS A 129 -3.85 -31.89 -9.67
N THR A 130 -3.86 -31.41 -10.91
CA THR A 130 -3.20 -30.19 -11.34
C THR A 130 -3.82 -29.01 -10.57
N THR A 131 -3.21 -28.64 -9.46
CA THR A 131 -3.44 -27.36 -8.84
C THR A 131 -2.11 -26.63 -8.75
N HIS A 132 -1.96 -25.57 -9.52
CA HIS A 132 -0.95 -24.55 -9.25
C HIS A 132 -1.26 -23.96 -7.86
N SER A 133 -0.72 -24.57 -6.83
CA SER A 133 -0.83 -24.12 -5.45
C SER A 133 0.52 -23.58 -5.01
N THR A 134 0.78 -22.31 -5.34
CA THR A 134 1.58 -21.49 -4.43
C THR A 134 0.66 -21.22 -3.24
N SER A 135 0.90 -21.90 -2.12
CA SER A 135 0.13 -21.76 -0.88
C SER A 135 0.41 -20.39 -0.25
N HIS A 136 -0.07 -19.31 -0.88
CA HIS A 136 -0.38 -18.10 -0.18
C HIS A 136 -1.77 -18.30 0.41
N THR A 137 -1.84 -18.80 1.65
CA THR A 137 -3.08 -18.78 2.44
C THR A 137 -3.47 -17.31 2.60
N SER A 138 -4.31 -16.84 1.69
CA SER A 138 -4.95 -15.54 1.85
C SER A 138 -6.06 -15.71 2.87
N ASN A 139 -6.01 -14.96 3.96
CA ASN A 139 -7.13 -14.90 4.91
C ASN A 139 -8.29 -14.04 4.37
N LEU A 140 -8.20 -13.58 3.12
CA LEU A 140 -9.23 -12.74 2.49
C LEU A 140 -10.25 -13.62 1.77
N PHE A 141 -11.52 -13.35 2.05
CA PHE A 141 -12.67 -13.95 1.38
C PHE A 141 -13.29 -12.90 0.45
N SER A 142 -13.49 -13.24 -0.82
CA SER A 142 -14.08 -12.33 -1.80
C SER A 142 -15.59 -12.36 -1.71
N ILE A 143 -16.20 -11.20 -1.49
CA ILE A 143 -17.67 -11.00 -1.44
C ILE A 143 -18.03 -9.72 -2.17
N GLU A 144 -19.27 -9.61 -2.59
CA GLU A 144 -19.91 -8.37 -2.98
C GLU A 144 -20.89 -7.93 -1.89
N LEU A 145 -20.81 -6.65 -1.49
CA LEU A 145 -21.67 -6.08 -0.46
C LEU A 145 -22.77 -5.24 -1.10
N ASN A 146 -24.01 -5.50 -0.75
CA ASN A 146 -25.11 -4.60 -1.07
C ASN A 146 -25.09 -3.41 -0.11
N LEU A 147 -24.79 -2.23 -0.65
CA LEU A 147 -24.69 -0.97 0.11
C LEU A 147 -25.93 -0.07 -0.06
N GLU A 148 -26.93 -0.47 -0.80
CA GLU A 148 -28.16 0.32 -0.99
C GLU A 148 -28.79 0.67 0.36
N GLY A 149 -28.99 1.97 0.61
CA GLY A 149 -29.53 2.50 1.86
C GLY A 149 -28.62 2.34 3.09
N ARG A 150 -27.40 1.84 2.96
CA ARG A 150 -26.45 1.71 4.07
C ARG A 150 -25.68 3.02 4.31
N ASN A 151 -25.51 3.36 5.58
CA ASN A 151 -24.71 4.53 5.94
C ASN A 151 -23.22 4.21 5.87
N VAL A 152 -22.48 4.98 5.09
CA VAL A 152 -21.04 4.86 4.90
C VAL A 152 -20.36 6.15 5.31
N LEU A 153 -19.33 6.05 6.15
CA LEU A 153 -18.52 7.18 6.57
C LEU A 153 -17.19 7.19 5.81
N VAL A 154 -16.77 8.35 5.32
CA VAL A 154 -15.44 8.58 4.78
C VAL A 154 -14.77 9.65 5.64
N VAL A 155 -13.67 9.28 6.31
CA VAL A 155 -12.87 10.20 7.12
C VAL A 155 -11.65 10.61 6.32
N GLY A 156 -11.56 11.90 5.99
CA GLY A 156 -10.57 12.50 5.11
C GLY A 156 -11.22 13.23 3.94
N GLY A 157 -10.57 14.31 3.47
CA GLY A 157 -11.13 15.22 2.46
C GLY A 157 -10.29 15.38 1.20
N GLY A 158 -9.22 14.60 1.05
CA GLY A 158 -8.31 14.69 -0.10
C GLY A 158 -8.72 13.80 -1.29
N ARG A 159 -7.85 13.72 -2.29
CA ARG A 159 -8.07 12.94 -3.53
C ARG A 159 -8.34 11.46 -3.31
N ILE A 160 -7.77 10.84 -2.26
CA ILE A 160 -8.04 9.43 -1.94
C ILE A 160 -9.49 9.26 -1.50
N ALA A 161 -9.95 10.10 -0.58
CA ALA A 161 -11.33 10.12 -0.11
C ALA A 161 -12.32 10.37 -1.26
N LEU A 162 -12.04 11.37 -2.10
CA LEU A 162 -12.86 11.68 -3.28
C LEU A 162 -12.99 10.47 -4.23
N ARG A 163 -11.90 9.77 -4.49
CA ARG A 163 -11.93 8.55 -5.31
C ARG A 163 -12.80 7.46 -4.67
N LYS A 164 -12.73 7.28 -3.35
CA LYS A 164 -13.58 6.32 -2.64
C LYS A 164 -15.05 6.71 -2.73
N VAL A 165 -15.37 7.99 -2.52
CA VAL A 165 -16.74 8.51 -2.69
C VAL A 165 -17.25 8.24 -4.10
N LYS A 166 -16.50 8.57 -5.15
CA LYS A 166 -16.89 8.28 -6.54
C LYS A 166 -17.17 6.80 -6.81
N THR A 167 -16.42 5.90 -6.15
CA THR A 167 -16.65 4.45 -6.26
C THR A 167 -17.94 4.03 -5.53
N LEU A 168 -18.31 4.71 -4.46
CA LEU A 168 -19.49 4.40 -3.64
C LEU A 168 -20.79 5.00 -4.19
N LEU A 169 -20.74 6.11 -4.92
CA LEU A 169 -21.92 6.80 -5.44
C LEU A 169 -22.91 5.88 -6.20
N PRO A 170 -22.46 4.98 -7.10
CA PRO A 170 -23.36 4.11 -7.83
C PRO A 170 -24.05 3.03 -6.98
N THR A 171 -23.63 2.85 -5.73
CA THR A 171 -24.12 1.74 -4.88
C THR A 171 -25.41 2.06 -4.12
N GLY A 172 -25.91 3.29 -4.19
CA GLY A 172 -27.08 3.73 -3.40
C GLY A 172 -26.79 3.92 -1.91
N ALA A 173 -25.53 3.94 -1.49
CA ALA A 173 -25.14 4.19 -0.11
C ALA A 173 -25.39 5.65 0.31
N HIS A 174 -25.77 5.87 1.58
CA HIS A 174 -25.81 7.18 2.20
C HIS A 174 -24.40 7.55 2.68
N ILE A 175 -23.72 8.42 1.93
CA ILE A 175 -22.31 8.74 2.18
C ILE A 175 -22.21 10.02 2.99
N THR A 176 -21.48 9.95 4.10
CA THR A 176 -21.04 11.12 4.88
C THR A 176 -19.53 11.24 4.79
N VAL A 177 -19.02 12.44 4.49
CA VAL A 177 -17.60 12.76 4.48
C VAL A 177 -17.28 13.71 5.62
N VAL A 178 -16.26 13.37 6.43
CA VAL A 178 -15.82 14.20 7.56
C VAL A 178 -14.35 14.55 7.38
N ALA A 179 -14.03 15.82 7.27
CA ALA A 179 -12.67 16.33 7.22
C ALA A 179 -12.61 17.83 7.54
N PRO A 180 -11.54 18.33 8.16
CA PRO A 180 -11.36 19.77 8.40
C PRO A 180 -11.11 20.56 7.12
N GLN A 181 -10.63 19.89 6.07
CA GLN A 181 -10.41 20.46 4.74
C GLN A 181 -10.93 19.46 3.69
N LEU A 182 -11.66 19.98 2.71
CA LEU A 182 -12.28 19.20 1.64
C LEU A 182 -11.72 19.65 0.29
N ASP A 183 -11.42 18.68 -0.58
CA ASP A 183 -11.12 18.96 -1.97
C ASP A 183 -12.32 19.70 -2.60
N PRO A 184 -12.10 20.79 -3.37
CA PRO A 184 -13.20 21.57 -3.96
C PRO A 184 -14.21 20.74 -4.77
N GLU A 185 -13.77 19.64 -5.36
CA GLU A 185 -14.64 18.76 -6.15
C GLU A 185 -15.74 18.09 -5.31
N PHE A 186 -15.59 17.96 -3.99
CA PHE A 186 -16.68 17.45 -3.14
C PHE A 186 -17.94 18.33 -3.19
N THR A 187 -17.78 19.63 -3.39
CA THR A 187 -18.91 20.57 -3.45
C THR A 187 -19.79 20.38 -4.69
N THR A 188 -19.29 19.67 -5.69
CA THR A 188 -20.05 19.35 -6.91
C THR A 188 -20.91 18.10 -6.77
N ILE A 189 -20.77 17.35 -5.68
CA ILE A 189 -21.48 16.08 -5.45
C ILE A 189 -22.62 16.35 -4.48
N SER A 190 -23.84 16.51 -5.00
CA SER A 190 -25.03 16.87 -4.20
C SER A 190 -25.60 15.71 -3.36
N SER A 191 -25.27 14.45 -3.68
CA SER A 191 -25.84 13.27 -3.05
C SER A 191 -25.10 12.78 -1.80
N ILE A 192 -24.18 13.60 -1.23
CA ILE A 192 -23.40 13.25 -0.05
C ILE A 192 -23.56 14.31 1.04
N VAL A 193 -23.35 13.88 2.29
CA VAL A 193 -23.32 14.80 3.44
C VAL A 193 -21.87 15.19 3.74
N LEU A 194 -21.59 16.48 3.76
CA LEU A 194 -20.25 17.02 4.07
C LEU A 194 -20.25 17.59 5.49
N LYS A 195 -19.27 17.17 6.30
CA LYS A 195 -19.00 17.73 7.64
C LYS A 195 -17.60 18.34 7.64
N ASN A 196 -17.51 19.65 7.48
CA ASN A 196 -16.24 20.36 7.41
C ASN A 196 -15.69 20.64 8.83
N ARG A 197 -15.23 19.58 9.50
CA ARG A 197 -14.63 19.60 10.82
C ARG A 197 -13.78 18.32 11.06
N PRO A 198 -12.96 18.27 12.11
CA PRO A 198 -12.31 17.04 12.53
C PRO A 198 -13.32 15.92 12.82
N TYR A 199 -12.84 14.67 12.72
CA TYR A 199 -13.59 13.47 13.09
C TYR A 199 -13.91 13.48 14.59
N GLU A 200 -15.10 13.01 14.93
CA GLU A 200 -15.56 12.75 16.29
C GLU A 200 -16.14 11.34 16.42
N PRO A 201 -15.99 10.64 17.56
CA PRO A 201 -16.51 9.27 17.75
C PRO A 201 -18.03 9.11 17.51
N LEU A 202 -18.79 10.20 17.62
CA LEU A 202 -20.23 10.22 17.32
C LEU A 202 -20.53 10.10 15.82
N ASP A 203 -19.56 10.38 14.93
CA ASP A 203 -19.73 10.21 13.49
C ASP A 203 -19.94 8.77 13.09
N LEU A 204 -19.54 7.82 13.92
CA LEU A 204 -19.73 6.39 13.69
C LEU A 204 -21.15 5.88 14.11
N ARG A 205 -22.02 6.75 14.63
CA ARG A 205 -23.35 6.31 15.04
C ARG A 205 -24.20 5.89 13.83
N GLY A 206 -24.63 4.64 13.82
CA GLY A 206 -25.46 4.08 12.74
C GLY A 206 -24.70 3.82 11.42
N ILE A 207 -23.39 3.88 11.44
CA ILE A 207 -22.52 3.60 10.27
C ILE A 207 -22.36 2.08 10.09
N PHE A 208 -22.46 1.62 8.85
CA PHE A 208 -22.22 0.24 8.47
C PHE A 208 -20.74 -0.04 8.19
N MET A 209 -20.05 0.87 7.49
CA MET A 209 -18.62 0.79 7.22
C MET A 209 -17.98 2.17 7.17
N VAL A 210 -16.68 2.23 7.45
CA VAL A 210 -15.88 3.45 7.40
C VAL A 210 -14.67 3.29 6.50
N PHE A 211 -14.41 4.32 5.70
CA PHE A 211 -13.19 4.49 4.92
C PHE A 211 -12.31 5.54 5.59
N ILE A 212 -11.10 5.16 5.95
CA ILE A 212 -10.09 6.03 6.55
C ILE A 212 -9.14 6.47 5.45
N CYS A 213 -9.14 7.77 5.15
CA CYS A 213 -8.44 8.36 4.02
C CYS A 213 -7.67 9.63 4.41
N THR A 214 -7.21 9.73 5.69
CA THR A 214 -6.42 10.88 6.15
C THR A 214 -4.93 10.59 6.08
N ASP A 215 -4.12 11.62 6.06
CA ASP A 215 -2.66 11.57 6.17
C ASP A 215 -2.17 11.66 7.62
N GLN A 216 -3.09 11.65 8.60
CA GLN A 216 -2.78 11.77 10.04
C GLN A 216 -2.86 10.41 10.72
N PRO A 217 -1.73 9.75 11.05
CA PRO A 217 -1.72 8.41 11.66
C PRO A 217 -2.50 8.33 12.97
N ALA A 218 -2.45 9.38 13.81
CA ALA A 218 -3.17 9.42 15.08
C ALA A 218 -4.70 9.38 14.87
N VAL A 219 -5.21 10.14 13.89
CA VAL A 219 -6.63 10.14 13.52
C VAL A 219 -7.03 8.78 12.93
N ASN A 220 -6.18 8.21 12.05
CA ASN A 220 -6.44 6.91 11.45
C ASN A 220 -6.56 5.81 12.52
N ALA A 221 -5.63 5.78 13.47
CA ALA A 221 -5.67 4.83 14.60
C ALA A 221 -6.89 5.04 15.48
N GLN A 222 -7.26 6.29 15.78
CA GLN A 222 -8.46 6.60 16.57
C GLN A 222 -9.72 6.09 15.88
N VAL A 223 -9.91 6.40 14.59
CA VAL A 223 -11.08 5.96 13.81
C VAL A 223 -11.16 4.44 13.75
N SER A 224 -10.02 3.76 13.50
CA SER A 224 -9.95 2.29 13.49
C SER A 224 -10.40 1.69 14.83
N ASN A 225 -9.87 2.19 15.93
CA ASN A 225 -10.22 1.69 17.28
C ASN A 225 -11.69 1.93 17.62
N ASP A 226 -12.19 3.14 17.34
CA ASP A 226 -13.58 3.52 17.61
C ASP A 226 -14.56 2.70 16.77
N ALA A 227 -14.22 2.39 15.52
CA ALA A 227 -15.02 1.59 14.60
C ALA A 227 -15.05 0.11 15.04
N ARG A 228 -13.89 -0.47 15.36
CA ARG A 228 -13.81 -1.86 15.85
C ARG A 228 -14.57 -2.07 17.15
N ALA A 229 -14.51 -1.12 18.08
CA ALA A 229 -15.29 -1.17 19.32
C ALA A 229 -16.80 -1.22 19.06
N ARG A 230 -17.26 -0.74 17.92
CA ARG A 230 -18.67 -0.75 17.48
C ARG A 230 -19.00 -1.83 16.45
N ARG A 231 -18.04 -2.69 16.11
CA ARG A 231 -18.16 -3.73 15.05
C ARG A 231 -18.52 -3.15 13.69
N ILE A 232 -17.98 -1.99 13.36
CA ILE A 232 -18.12 -1.32 12.07
C ILE A 232 -16.95 -1.77 11.19
N LEU A 233 -17.24 -2.16 9.94
CA LEU A 233 -16.22 -2.56 8.97
C LEU A 233 -15.29 -1.40 8.62
N VAL A 234 -13.98 -1.64 8.66
CA VAL A 234 -12.93 -0.64 8.43
C VAL A 234 -12.19 -0.90 7.13
N ASN A 235 -12.10 0.10 6.26
CA ASN A 235 -11.11 0.16 5.19
C ASN A 235 -10.11 1.27 5.50
N ASN A 236 -8.88 0.94 5.85
CA ASN A 236 -7.82 1.92 6.01
C ASN A 236 -7.05 2.05 4.69
N ALA A 237 -7.22 3.18 3.99
CA ALA A 237 -6.57 3.41 2.68
C ALA A 237 -5.07 3.70 2.79
N CYS A 238 -4.59 4.05 3.98
CA CYS A 238 -3.18 4.34 4.25
C CYS A 238 -2.42 3.10 4.76
N ASP A 239 -3.14 2.19 5.43
CA ASP A 239 -2.58 0.94 5.91
C ASP A 239 -3.61 -0.19 5.71
N TYR A 240 -3.44 -0.95 4.62
CA TYR A 240 -4.37 -2.03 4.29
C TYR A 240 -4.34 -3.20 5.30
N LEU A 241 -3.29 -3.31 6.12
CA LEU A 241 -3.19 -4.31 7.19
C LEU A 241 -4.01 -3.91 8.41
N ASP A 242 -4.26 -2.62 8.60
CA ASP A 242 -5.15 -2.08 9.63
C ASP A 242 -6.59 -1.92 9.11
N GLY A 243 -7.08 -2.86 8.31
CA GLY A 243 -8.44 -2.86 7.76
C GLY A 243 -9.07 -4.24 7.81
N ASP A 244 -10.40 -4.28 7.86
CA ASP A 244 -11.17 -5.53 7.81
C ASP A 244 -11.38 -6.00 6.36
N PHE A 245 -11.28 -5.09 5.38
CA PHE A 245 -11.49 -5.40 3.97
C PHE A 245 -10.66 -4.52 3.04
N ILE A 246 -10.48 -5.02 1.83
CA ILE A 246 -9.80 -4.33 0.72
C ILE A 246 -10.80 -4.13 -0.41
N VAL A 247 -10.75 -2.98 -1.07
CA VAL A 247 -11.57 -2.73 -2.26
C VAL A 247 -10.75 -3.10 -3.51
N PRO A 248 -11.11 -4.17 -4.23
CA PRO A 248 -10.44 -4.56 -5.45
C PRO A 248 -10.69 -3.57 -6.60
N ALA A 249 -9.88 -3.65 -7.65
CA ALA A 249 -10.15 -2.93 -8.88
C ALA A 249 -11.32 -3.59 -9.62
N ARG A 250 -12.46 -2.92 -9.72
CA ARG A 250 -13.68 -3.41 -10.39
C ARG A 250 -13.78 -2.86 -11.81
N MET A 251 -14.32 -3.67 -12.70
CA MET A 251 -14.73 -3.35 -14.07
C MET A 251 -16.11 -3.92 -14.29
N ASP A 252 -16.97 -3.16 -14.92
CA ASP A 252 -18.30 -3.60 -15.31
C ASP A 252 -18.33 -3.74 -16.84
N PHE A 253 -18.92 -4.82 -17.32
CA PHE A 253 -19.10 -5.15 -18.73
C PHE A 253 -20.58 -5.48 -18.96
N GLY A 254 -21.23 -4.73 -19.86
CA GLY A 254 -22.67 -4.82 -20.00
C GLY A 254 -23.42 -4.43 -18.73
N GLU A 255 -24.55 -5.07 -18.48
CA GLU A 255 -25.40 -4.78 -17.32
C GLU A 255 -25.19 -5.76 -16.14
N ASN A 256 -24.72 -6.99 -16.42
CA ASN A 256 -24.73 -8.07 -15.43
C ASN A 256 -23.34 -8.65 -15.11
N ILE A 257 -22.31 -8.23 -15.83
CA ILE A 257 -20.97 -8.78 -15.63
C ILE A 257 -20.08 -7.79 -14.89
N ALA A 258 -19.58 -8.18 -13.73
CA ALA A 258 -18.53 -7.47 -13.02
C ALA A 258 -17.30 -8.35 -12.86
N VAL A 259 -16.13 -7.81 -13.23
CA VAL A 259 -14.83 -8.46 -13.01
C VAL A 259 -14.04 -7.67 -11.99
N THR A 260 -13.50 -8.34 -11.00
CA THR A 260 -12.66 -7.71 -9.99
C THR A 260 -11.25 -8.28 -9.98
N VAL A 261 -10.27 -7.39 -9.84
CA VAL A 261 -8.86 -7.77 -9.71
C VAL A 261 -8.35 -7.35 -8.34
N SER A 262 -7.99 -8.31 -7.52
CA SER A 262 -7.38 -8.10 -6.22
C SER A 262 -5.92 -8.53 -6.23
N THR A 263 -5.05 -7.67 -5.75
CA THR A 263 -3.66 -7.99 -5.41
C THR A 263 -3.47 -8.05 -3.90
N GLN A 264 -4.57 -8.26 -3.17
CA GLN A 264 -4.58 -8.36 -1.70
C GLN A 264 -3.98 -7.13 -1.00
N GLY A 265 -4.13 -5.95 -1.60
CA GLY A 265 -3.56 -4.70 -1.09
C GLY A 265 -2.06 -4.52 -1.37
N ARG A 266 -1.36 -5.58 -1.81
CA ARG A 266 0.11 -5.59 -1.93
C ARG A 266 0.64 -4.84 -3.15
N ALA A 267 -0.11 -4.80 -4.26
CA ALA A 267 0.35 -4.20 -5.51
C ALA A 267 -0.78 -3.45 -6.26
N PRO A 268 -1.23 -2.29 -5.75
CA PRO A 268 -2.32 -1.51 -6.38
C PRO A 268 -2.04 -1.11 -7.83
N SER A 269 -0.78 -0.81 -8.16
CA SER A 269 -0.34 -0.48 -9.52
C SER A 269 -0.48 -1.66 -10.48
N LEU A 270 -0.22 -2.89 -10.01
CA LEU A 270 -0.43 -4.10 -10.78
C LEU A 270 -1.92 -4.35 -11.03
N ALA A 271 -2.75 -4.20 -9.99
CA ALA A 271 -4.21 -4.32 -10.13
C ALA A 271 -4.75 -3.32 -11.16
N LYS A 272 -4.24 -2.07 -11.16
CA LYS A 272 -4.61 -1.06 -12.17
C LYS A 272 -4.20 -1.46 -13.58
N LYS A 273 -2.97 -1.97 -13.78
CA LYS A 273 -2.48 -2.43 -15.10
C LYS A 273 -3.27 -3.62 -15.61
N LEU A 274 -3.56 -4.60 -14.74
CA LEU A 274 -4.39 -5.76 -15.09
C LEU A 274 -5.81 -5.33 -15.45
N LYS A 275 -6.41 -4.42 -14.67
CA LYS A 275 -7.70 -3.83 -15.00
C LYS A 275 -7.70 -3.24 -16.42
N GLN A 276 -6.72 -2.38 -16.75
CA GLN A 276 -6.61 -1.76 -18.06
C GLN A 276 -6.48 -2.79 -19.18
N LYS A 277 -5.66 -3.81 -18.96
CA LYS A 277 -5.44 -4.89 -19.94
C LYS A 277 -6.72 -5.69 -20.18
N ILE A 278 -7.41 -6.10 -19.12
CA ILE A 278 -8.68 -6.82 -19.22
C ILE A 278 -9.72 -5.97 -19.95
N GLN A 279 -9.84 -4.67 -19.61
CA GLN A 279 -10.77 -3.77 -20.29
C GLN A 279 -10.48 -3.62 -21.78
N SER A 280 -9.19 -3.57 -22.19
CA SER A 280 -8.83 -3.40 -23.59
C SER A 280 -8.92 -4.68 -24.42
N GLU A 281 -8.77 -5.86 -23.83
CA GLU A 281 -8.68 -7.12 -24.55
C GLU A 281 -9.96 -7.96 -24.49
N TRP A 282 -10.76 -7.82 -23.40
CA TRP A 282 -11.88 -8.73 -23.13
C TRP A 282 -13.26 -8.08 -23.18
N ALA A 283 -13.34 -6.74 -23.30
CA ALA A 283 -14.63 -6.04 -23.25
C ALA A 283 -15.64 -6.58 -24.25
N GLU A 284 -15.30 -6.60 -25.54
CA GLU A 284 -16.20 -7.07 -26.60
C GLU A 284 -16.62 -8.53 -26.41
N GLY A 285 -15.68 -9.40 -25.99
CA GLY A 285 -15.93 -10.82 -25.78
C GLY A 285 -16.90 -11.06 -24.61
N LEU A 286 -16.71 -10.35 -23.49
CA LEU A 286 -17.57 -10.49 -22.31
C LEU A 286 -18.99 -9.95 -22.57
N GLU A 287 -19.10 -8.81 -23.24
CA GLU A 287 -20.40 -8.26 -23.62
C GLU A 287 -21.14 -9.15 -24.65
N GLN A 288 -20.39 -9.83 -25.55
CA GLN A 288 -21.00 -10.79 -26.47
C GLN A 288 -21.51 -12.01 -25.72
N VAL A 289 -20.75 -12.56 -24.77
CA VAL A 289 -21.21 -13.68 -23.92
C VAL A 289 -22.46 -13.31 -23.13
N GLU A 290 -22.55 -12.08 -22.59
CA GLU A 290 -23.75 -11.61 -21.92
C GLU A 290 -24.97 -11.59 -22.87
N ARG A 291 -24.80 -11.03 -24.07
CA ARG A 291 -25.89 -11.01 -25.07
C ARG A 291 -26.34 -12.43 -25.46
N ASP A 292 -25.40 -13.35 -25.68
CA ASP A 292 -25.70 -14.73 -26.09
C ASP A 292 -26.40 -15.53 -24.97
N PHE A 293 -26.19 -15.16 -23.71
CA PHE A 293 -26.79 -15.83 -22.54
C PHE A 293 -28.21 -15.31 -22.21
N LEU A 294 -28.49 -14.02 -22.48
CA LEU A 294 -29.75 -13.38 -22.13
C LEU A 294 -30.83 -13.51 -23.24
N HIS A 295 -30.45 -14.01 -24.42
CA HIS A 295 -31.32 -14.27 -25.57
C HIS A 295 -31.33 -15.74 -25.92
#